data_ba51047708686f8e857d5e92d9772289
#
_entry.id   ba51047708686f8e857d5e92d9772289
#
_cell.length_a   1.000
_cell.length_b   1.000
_cell.length_c   1.000
_cell.angle_alpha   90.00
_cell.angle_beta   90.00
_cell.angle_gamma   90.00
#
_symmetry.space_group_name_H-M   'P 1'
#
loop_
_entity.id
_entity.type
_entity.pdbx_description
1 polymer ?
#
loop_
_entity_poly.entity_id
_entity_poly.type
_entity_poly.pdbx_seq_one_letter_code
_entity_poly.pdbx_strand_id
1 'polypeptide(L)'
;DVRQKKVSTFWDRGELDTESNVQFGEGGAGTFSDGKLNTVIKDPTGRIRDVLETFVRFGADADILCSNKPHIGTDVLAVVVKNIREYCESLGADIYFRHKMKDIEIENKHVRSITIYDSSSGKEFTRKCKNVCLAIGHSARDTFAMLYDKKIIMEPKAFAVGLRIMHPQE
;
A
#
# COMPACT_ATOMS: atom_id res chain seq x y z
N ASP A 1 3.15 -1.19 17.53
CA ASP A 1 3.16 -0.55 16.22
C ASP A 1 2.45 0.80 16.29
N VAL A 2 3.10 1.85 15.77
CA VAL A 2 2.58 3.24 15.79
C VAL A 2 1.28 3.36 15.00
N ARG A 3 1.18 2.68 13.86
CA ARG A 3 -0.01 2.70 13.01
C ARG A 3 -1.20 2.04 13.68
N GLN A 4 -1.03 0.91 14.34
CA GLN A 4 -2.10 0.25 15.10
C GLN A 4 -2.66 1.16 16.18
N LYS A 5 -1.80 1.87 16.92
CA LYS A 5 -2.26 2.84 17.94
C LYS A 5 -3.09 3.97 17.32
N LYS A 6 -2.67 4.52 16.19
CA LYS A 6 -3.42 5.57 15.49
C LYS A 6 -4.78 5.07 14.99
N VAL A 7 -4.83 3.85 14.47
CA VAL A 7 -6.08 3.22 14.04
C VAL A 7 -7.01 2.97 15.23
N SER A 8 -6.50 2.48 16.36
CA SER A 8 -7.28 2.33 17.58
C SER A 8 -7.82 3.68 18.06
N THR A 9 -6.97 4.73 18.11
CA THR A 9 -7.41 6.09 18.49
C THR A 9 -8.54 6.61 17.59
N PHE A 10 -8.48 6.32 16.28
CA PHE A 10 -9.55 6.69 15.37
C PHE A 10 -10.87 6.00 15.72
N TRP A 11 -10.85 4.70 16.01
CA TRP A 11 -12.07 3.97 16.36
C TRP A 11 -12.62 4.37 17.74
N ASP A 12 -11.75 4.70 18.68
CA ASP A 12 -12.15 5.06 20.05
C ASP A 12 -12.61 6.51 20.17
N ARG A 13 -12.04 7.44 19.41
CA ARG A 13 -12.20 8.89 19.59
C ARG A 13 -12.65 9.65 18.34
N GLY A 14 -12.65 9.01 17.17
CA GLY A 14 -12.94 9.67 15.91
C GLY A 14 -11.79 10.54 15.37
N GLU A 15 -10.60 10.46 15.93
CA GLU A 15 -9.42 11.25 15.54
C GLU A 15 -8.68 10.57 14.39
N LEU A 16 -8.92 11.05 13.15
CA LEU A 16 -8.27 10.51 11.95
C LEU A 16 -6.89 11.16 11.74
N ASP A 17 -5.84 10.33 11.74
CA ASP A 17 -4.54 10.74 11.20
C ASP A 17 -4.53 10.52 9.68
N THR A 18 -4.44 11.61 8.92
CA THR A 18 -4.49 11.57 7.45
C THR A 18 -3.25 10.94 6.80
N GLU A 19 -2.14 10.85 7.51
CA GLU A 19 -0.86 10.31 7.01
C GLU A 19 -0.60 8.87 7.48
N SER A 20 -1.35 8.38 8.48
CA SER A 20 -1.15 7.05 9.04
C SER A 20 -2.45 6.47 9.59
N ASN A 21 -3.13 5.67 8.80
CA ASN A 21 -4.44 5.09 9.12
C ASN A 21 -4.60 3.71 8.46
N VAL A 22 -5.82 3.18 8.37
CA VAL A 22 -6.08 1.88 7.73
C VAL A 22 -5.71 1.81 6.24
N GLN A 23 -5.62 2.94 5.55
CA GLN A 23 -5.36 3.00 4.10
C GLN A 23 -3.86 3.10 3.77
N PHE A 24 -3.06 3.67 4.66
CA PHE A 24 -1.65 3.97 4.44
C PHE A 24 -0.75 3.24 5.42
N GLY A 25 0.35 2.73 4.91
CA GLY A 25 1.39 2.06 5.66
C GLY A 25 1.71 0.66 5.12
N GLU A 26 2.68 0.02 5.72
CA GLU A 26 3.17 -1.31 5.33
C GLU A 26 2.02 -2.32 5.33
N GLY A 27 1.86 -3.04 4.22
CA GLY A 27 0.78 -4.00 3.99
C GLY A 27 -0.57 -3.39 3.61
N GLY A 28 -0.65 -2.04 3.52
CA GLY A 28 -1.86 -1.33 3.06
C GLY A 28 -3.09 -1.61 3.93
N ALA A 29 -4.28 -1.46 3.34
CA ALA A 29 -5.55 -1.75 4.01
C ALA A 29 -5.75 -3.26 4.29
N GLY A 30 -5.03 -4.14 3.60
CA GLY A 30 -5.12 -5.59 3.78
C GLY A 30 -4.82 -6.06 5.19
N THR A 31 -3.91 -5.38 5.90
CA THR A 31 -3.55 -5.71 7.29
C THR A 31 -4.60 -5.27 8.33
N PHE A 32 -5.67 -4.59 7.90
CA PHE A 32 -6.81 -4.19 8.74
C PHE A 32 -8.15 -4.68 8.19
N SER A 33 -8.14 -5.50 7.15
CA SER A 33 -9.31 -6.13 6.55
C SER A 33 -9.41 -7.59 6.98
N ASP A 34 -10.36 -8.34 6.43
CA ASP A 34 -10.47 -9.78 6.69
C ASP A 34 -9.47 -10.65 5.90
N GLY A 35 -8.48 -10.04 5.25
CA GLY A 35 -7.37 -10.76 4.59
C GLY A 35 -7.75 -11.53 3.34
N LYS A 36 -8.87 -11.20 2.69
CA LYS A 36 -9.27 -11.82 1.43
C LYS A 36 -8.35 -11.41 0.30
N LEU A 37 -7.86 -12.39 -0.45
CA LEU A 37 -7.00 -12.20 -1.63
C LEU A 37 -7.79 -12.32 -2.94
N ASN A 38 -9.10 -12.08 -2.91
CA ASN A 38 -9.93 -12.22 -4.09
C ASN A 38 -9.66 -11.09 -5.09
N THR A 39 -9.52 -11.47 -6.36
CA THR A 39 -9.40 -10.53 -7.46
C THR A 39 -10.31 -10.94 -8.61
N VAL A 40 -10.85 -9.96 -9.33
CA VAL A 40 -11.59 -10.17 -10.59
C VAL A 40 -10.68 -9.97 -11.81
N ILE A 41 -9.39 -9.72 -11.59
CA ILE A 41 -8.41 -9.54 -12.67
C ILE A 41 -8.18 -10.88 -13.35
N LYS A 42 -8.35 -10.91 -14.67
CA LYS A 42 -7.93 -12.06 -15.49
C LYS A 42 -6.40 -12.08 -15.55
N ASP A 43 -5.82 -13.22 -15.24
CA ASP A 43 -4.37 -13.40 -15.23
C ASP A 43 -3.91 -14.34 -16.36
N PRO A 44 -3.82 -13.85 -17.61
CA PRO A 44 -3.39 -14.66 -18.74
C PRO A 44 -1.90 -15.08 -18.65
N THR A 45 -1.14 -14.47 -17.77
CA THR A 45 0.31 -14.70 -17.61
C THR A 45 0.68 -15.56 -16.42
N GLY A 46 -0.27 -15.93 -15.56
CA GLY A 46 -0.05 -16.76 -14.37
C GLY A 46 0.64 -16.04 -13.19
N ARG A 47 0.80 -14.72 -13.26
CA ARG A 47 1.52 -13.93 -12.22
C ARG A 47 0.84 -13.90 -10.86
N ILE A 48 -0.48 -14.13 -10.82
CA ILE A 48 -1.19 -14.24 -9.53
C ILE A 48 -0.61 -15.41 -8.74
N ARG A 49 -0.29 -16.52 -9.41
CA ARG A 49 0.33 -17.67 -8.75
C ARG A 49 1.69 -17.32 -8.16
N ASP A 50 2.53 -16.59 -8.88
CA ASP A 50 3.85 -16.13 -8.39
C ASP A 50 3.71 -15.28 -7.12
N VAL A 51 2.67 -14.43 -7.06
CA VAL A 51 2.36 -13.62 -5.86
C VAL A 51 1.94 -14.50 -4.68
N LEU A 52 1.06 -15.48 -4.90
CA LEU A 52 0.63 -16.39 -3.85
C LEU A 52 1.78 -17.29 -3.35
N GLU A 53 2.62 -17.79 -4.24
CA GLU A 53 3.83 -18.55 -3.89
C GLU A 53 4.82 -17.70 -3.08
N THR A 54 4.92 -16.41 -3.43
CA THR A 54 5.71 -15.45 -2.63
C THR A 54 5.14 -15.33 -1.22
N PHE A 55 3.83 -15.20 -1.06
CA PHE A 55 3.22 -15.13 0.27
C PHE A 55 3.46 -16.40 1.08
N VAL A 56 3.33 -17.57 0.47
CA VAL A 56 3.64 -18.87 1.12
C VAL A 56 5.11 -18.92 1.54
N ARG A 57 6.03 -18.53 0.66
CA ARG A 57 7.46 -18.47 0.97
C ARG A 57 7.76 -17.60 2.20
N PHE A 58 6.97 -16.56 2.44
CA PHE A 58 7.16 -15.64 3.55
C PHE A 58 6.23 -15.88 4.74
N GLY A 59 5.52 -17.00 4.78
CA GLY A 59 4.84 -17.46 5.99
C GLY A 59 3.32 -17.58 5.91
N ALA A 60 2.72 -17.39 4.72
CA ALA A 60 1.31 -17.74 4.52
C ALA A 60 1.13 -19.27 4.41
N ASP A 61 -0.08 -19.75 4.72
CA ASP A 61 -0.44 -21.14 4.55
C ASP A 61 -0.44 -21.54 3.07
N ALA A 62 0.06 -22.73 2.76
CA ALA A 62 0.09 -23.27 1.39
C ALA A 62 -1.31 -23.49 0.79
N ASP A 63 -2.34 -23.61 1.60
CA ASP A 63 -3.73 -23.78 1.18
C ASP A 63 -4.21 -22.63 0.28
N ILE A 64 -3.61 -21.44 0.38
CA ILE A 64 -3.93 -20.31 -0.52
C ILE A 64 -3.64 -20.60 -1.99
N LEU A 65 -2.75 -21.54 -2.30
CA LEU A 65 -2.41 -21.94 -3.67
C LEU A 65 -3.48 -22.78 -4.35
N CYS A 66 -4.32 -23.45 -3.55
CA CYS A 66 -5.34 -24.40 -4.01
C CYS A 66 -6.78 -23.89 -3.78
N SER A 67 -6.95 -22.85 -2.98
CA SER A 67 -8.26 -22.28 -2.65
C SER A 67 -8.83 -21.44 -3.78
N ASN A 68 -10.09 -21.62 -4.12
CA ASN A 68 -10.83 -20.75 -5.06
C ASN A 68 -11.02 -19.32 -4.53
N LYS A 69 -10.95 -19.14 -3.21
CA LYS A 69 -11.08 -17.83 -2.53
C LYS A 69 -10.00 -17.75 -1.46
N PRO A 70 -8.74 -17.55 -1.86
CA PRO A 70 -7.64 -17.52 -0.92
C PRO A 70 -7.84 -16.42 0.12
N HIS A 71 -7.53 -16.78 1.35
CA HIS A 71 -7.67 -15.89 2.51
C HIS A 71 -6.44 -16.03 3.39
N ILE A 72 -5.83 -14.92 3.77
CA ILE A 72 -4.76 -14.83 4.76
C ILE A 72 -5.29 -14.01 5.93
N GLY A 73 -5.27 -14.56 7.15
CA GLY A 73 -5.62 -13.78 8.33
C GLY A 73 -4.79 -12.50 8.46
N THR A 74 -5.35 -11.46 9.03
CA THR A 74 -4.67 -10.17 9.15
C THR A 74 -3.40 -10.22 9.99
N ASP A 75 -3.37 -11.08 10.99
CA ASP A 75 -2.23 -11.41 11.83
C ASP A 75 -1.11 -12.06 11.03
N VAL A 76 -1.43 -13.09 10.25
CA VAL A 76 -0.49 -13.78 9.36
C VAL A 76 0.01 -12.84 8.26
N LEU A 77 -0.89 -12.05 7.65
CA LEU A 77 -0.51 -11.10 6.61
C LEU A 77 0.50 -10.06 7.11
N ALA A 78 0.34 -9.59 8.34
CA ALA A 78 1.30 -8.66 8.95
C ALA A 78 2.71 -9.27 9.06
N VAL A 79 2.79 -10.57 9.42
CA VAL A 79 4.06 -11.31 9.48
C VAL A 79 4.65 -11.51 8.09
N VAL A 80 3.84 -11.93 7.11
CA VAL A 80 4.28 -12.12 5.72
C VAL A 80 4.88 -10.84 5.15
N VAL A 81 4.20 -9.71 5.31
CA VAL A 81 4.65 -8.41 4.81
C VAL A 81 5.96 -7.99 5.47
N LYS A 82 6.07 -8.17 6.80
CA LYS A 82 7.31 -7.93 7.53
C LYS A 82 8.46 -8.78 7.00
N ASN A 83 8.25 -10.08 6.81
CA ASN A 83 9.27 -11.01 6.32
C ASN A 83 9.72 -10.63 4.89
N ILE A 84 8.80 -10.22 4.01
CA ILE A 84 9.12 -9.71 2.67
C ILE A 84 10.01 -8.48 2.78
N ARG A 85 9.69 -7.52 3.64
CA ARG A 85 10.49 -6.33 3.86
C ARG A 85 11.90 -6.68 4.33
N GLU A 86 12.03 -7.50 5.38
CA GLU A 86 13.33 -7.92 5.91
C GLU A 86 14.17 -8.66 4.88
N TYR A 87 13.53 -9.45 4.02
CA TYR A 87 14.21 -10.09 2.91
C TYR A 87 14.70 -9.07 1.87
N CYS A 88 13.89 -8.08 1.50
CA CYS A 88 14.34 -7.01 0.60
C CYS A 88 15.53 -6.24 1.18
N GLU A 89 15.49 -5.91 2.48
CA GLU A 89 16.60 -5.25 3.20
C GLU A 89 17.87 -6.12 3.18
N SER A 90 17.74 -7.43 3.36
CA SER A 90 18.87 -8.37 3.28
C SER A 90 19.52 -8.45 1.89
N LEU A 91 18.78 -8.07 0.85
CA LEU A 91 19.27 -7.97 -0.53
C LEU A 91 19.82 -6.58 -0.87
N GLY A 92 19.90 -5.67 0.11
CA GLY A 92 20.43 -4.32 -0.06
C GLY A 92 19.41 -3.27 -0.46
N ALA A 93 18.11 -3.52 -0.31
CA ALA A 93 17.10 -2.49 -0.50
C ALA A 93 17.03 -1.56 0.71
N ASP A 94 16.96 -0.26 0.44
CA ASP A 94 16.71 0.75 1.47
C ASP A 94 15.21 0.97 1.62
N ILE A 95 14.66 0.83 2.83
CA ILE A 95 13.25 1.06 3.14
C ILE A 95 13.13 2.18 4.17
N TYR A 96 12.41 3.23 3.79
CA TYR A 96 12.25 4.42 4.60
C TYR A 96 10.81 4.58 5.05
N PHE A 97 10.56 4.44 6.35
CA PHE A 97 9.28 4.78 6.95
C PHE A 97 9.17 6.28 7.22
N ARG A 98 7.93 6.79 7.27
CA ARG A 98 7.63 8.21 7.48
C ARG A 98 8.18 9.15 6.41
N HIS A 99 8.46 8.59 5.24
CA HIS A 99 8.93 9.33 4.08
C HIS A 99 7.81 9.40 3.04
N LYS A 100 7.48 10.60 2.61
CA LYS A 100 6.40 10.87 1.67
C LYS A 100 6.97 11.51 0.41
N MET A 101 6.65 10.96 -0.75
CA MET A 101 6.97 11.63 -2.01
C MET A 101 6.08 12.86 -2.19
N LYS A 102 6.70 14.03 -2.28
CA LYS A 102 6.04 15.33 -2.42
C LYS A 102 6.01 15.83 -3.85
N ASP A 103 7.04 15.50 -4.61
CA ASP A 103 7.18 15.96 -5.98
C ASP A 103 8.00 14.97 -6.83
N ILE A 104 7.84 15.09 -8.14
CA ILE A 104 8.60 14.35 -9.15
C ILE A 104 9.07 15.31 -10.24
N GLU A 105 10.36 15.30 -10.53
CA GLU A 105 10.96 16.07 -11.60
C GLU A 105 11.05 15.22 -12.87
N ILE A 106 10.47 15.76 -13.95
CA ILE A 106 10.45 15.09 -15.26
C ILE A 106 11.00 16.07 -16.29
N GLU A 107 12.02 15.67 -17.00
CA GLU A 107 12.63 16.42 -18.08
C GLU A 107 12.71 15.55 -19.33
N ASN A 108 12.27 16.06 -20.48
CA ASN A 108 12.26 15.34 -21.77
C ASN A 108 11.60 13.95 -21.68
N LYS A 109 10.48 13.85 -20.94
CA LYS A 109 9.74 12.61 -20.67
C LYS A 109 10.48 11.55 -19.85
N HIS A 110 11.59 11.92 -19.20
CA HIS A 110 12.34 11.05 -18.31
C HIS A 110 12.33 11.59 -16.89
N VAL A 111 12.13 10.69 -15.93
CA VAL A 111 12.25 11.03 -14.50
C VAL A 111 13.73 11.36 -14.20
N ARG A 112 13.94 12.46 -13.48
CA ARG A 112 15.26 12.93 -13.00
C ARG A 112 15.44 12.73 -11.52
N SER A 113 14.42 13.10 -10.77
CA SER A 113 14.48 13.05 -9.31
C SER A 113 13.08 13.02 -8.70
N ILE A 114 13.03 12.68 -7.44
CA ILE A 114 11.85 12.83 -6.57
C ILE A 114 12.21 13.69 -5.37
N THR A 115 11.27 14.51 -4.91
CA THR A 115 11.37 15.22 -3.64
C THR A 115 10.63 14.43 -2.57
N ILE A 116 11.31 14.20 -1.47
CA ILE A 116 10.86 13.38 -0.35
C ILE A 116 10.77 14.26 0.89
N TYR A 117 9.65 14.17 1.60
CA TYR A 117 9.46 14.76 2.92
C TYR A 117 9.63 13.69 3.99
N ASP A 118 10.58 13.89 4.89
CA ASP A 118 10.75 13.08 6.10
C ASP A 118 9.95 13.69 7.25
N SER A 119 8.86 13.06 7.62
CA SER A 119 8.00 13.53 8.71
C SER A 119 8.63 13.37 10.10
N SER A 120 9.73 12.64 10.23
CA SER A 120 10.45 12.49 11.48
C SER A 120 11.33 13.70 11.78
N SER A 121 11.98 14.24 10.76
CA SER A 121 12.87 15.42 10.86
C SER A 121 12.21 16.73 10.44
N GLY A 122 11.05 16.67 9.75
CA GLY A 122 10.40 17.83 9.14
C GLY A 122 11.14 18.40 7.92
N LYS A 123 12.09 17.67 7.36
CA LYS A 123 12.93 18.13 6.25
C LYS A 123 12.51 17.54 4.92
N GLU A 124 12.75 18.30 3.87
CA GLU A 124 12.64 17.82 2.49
C GLU A 124 14.03 17.64 1.88
N PHE A 125 14.17 16.64 1.04
CA PHE A 125 15.38 16.39 0.26
C PHE A 125 15.03 15.77 -1.08
N THR A 126 15.93 15.92 -2.05
CA THR A 126 15.76 15.41 -3.40
C THR A 126 16.65 14.18 -3.62
N ARG A 127 16.09 13.12 -4.19
CA ARG A 127 16.81 11.91 -4.58
C ARG A 127 16.77 11.76 -6.11
N LYS A 128 17.93 11.70 -6.74
CA LYS A 128 18.05 11.41 -8.18
C LYS A 128 17.64 9.96 -8.44
N CYS A 129 16.80 9.75 -9.42
CA CYS A 129 16.37 8.43 -9.87
C CYS A 129 15.97 8.46 -11.35
N LYS A 130 16.03 7.31 -12.01
CA LYS A 130 15.63 7.17 -13.43
C LYS A 130 14.27 6.51 -13.58
N ASN A 131 13.89 5.71 -12.60
CA ASN A 131 12.64 4.95 -12.61
C ASN A 131 11.94 5.12 -11.26
N VAL A 132 10.64 5.28 -11.28
CA VAL A 132 9.78 5.36 -10.09
C VAL A 132 8.61 4.43 -10.28
N CYS A 133 8.38 3.55 -9.31
CA CYS A 133 7.18 2.73 -9.25
C CYS A 133 6.22 3.33 -8.21
N LEU A 134 5.04 3.76 -8.65
CA LEU A 134 4.01 4.31 -7.79
C LEU A 134 3.06 3.18 -7.37
N ALA A 135 3.13 2.79 -6.11
CA ALA A 135 2.27 1.76 -5.50
C ALA A 135 1.52 2.35 -4.28
N ILE A 136 0.93 3.52 -4.45
CA ILE A 136 0.40 4.40 -3.41
C ILE A 136 -1.06 4.08 -3.00
N GLY A 137 -1.69 3.11 -3.64
CA GLY A 137 -3.11 2.83 -3.44
C GLY A 137 -4.02 3.92 -4.01
N HIS A 138 -5.34 3.80 -3.82
CA HIS A 138 -6.33 4.71 -4.42
C HIS A 138 -6.62 5.96 -3.59
N SER A 139 -6.17 6.02 -2.34
CA SER A 139 -6.53 7.08 -1.40
C SER A 139 -5.50 8.21 -1.29
N ALA A 140 -4.36 8.11 -1.98
CA ALA A 140 -3.29 9.11 -1.97
C ALA A 140 -3.65 10.32 -2.85
N ARG A 141 -4.69 11.06 -2.47
CA ARG A 141 -5.28 12.15 -3.28
C ARG A 141 -4.31 13.28 -3.56
N ASP A 142 -3.47 13.62 -2.61
CA ASP A 142 -2.44 14.64 -2.73
C ASP A 142 -1.38 14.26 -3.77
N THR A 143 -0.95 12.99 -3.80
CA THR A 143 -0.04 12.49 -4.83
C THR A 143 -0.71 12.52 -6.21
N PHE A 144 -1.98 12.11 -6.31
CA PHE A 144 -2.70 12.22 -7.59
C PHE A 144 -2.86 13.66 -8.06
N ALA A 145 -3.14 14.60 -7.16
CA ALA A 145 -3.20 16.02 -7.50
C ALA A 145 -1.85 16.52 -8.04
N MET A 146 -0.75 16.20 -7.36
CA MET A 146 0.59 16.54 -7.80
C MET A 146 0.91 15.97 -9.19
N LEU A 147 0.58 14.69 -9.45
CA LEU A 147 0.80 14.06 -10.76
C LEU A 147 -0.05 14.72 -11.86
N TYR A 148 -1.28 15.12 -11.54
CA TYR A 148 -2.16 15.84 -12.46
C TYR A 148 -1.59 17.22 -12.82
N ASP A 149 -1.11 17.96 -11.84
CA ASP A 149 -0.49 19.28 -12.04
C ASP A 149 0.79 19.19 -12.90
N LYS A 150 1.53 18.08 -12.78
CA LYS A 150 2.67 17.74 -13.65
C LYS A 150 2.28 17.29 -15.06
N LYS A 151 0.99 17.26 -15.39
CA LYS A 151 0.48 16.82 -16.70
C LYS A 151 0.81 15.37 -17.04
N ILE A 152 0.95 14.53 -16.03
CA ILE A 152 1.06 13.09 -16.22
C ILE A 152 -0.33 12.58 -16.63
N ILE A 153 -0.37 11.79 -17.70
CA ILE A 153 -1.61 11.26 -18.25
C ILE A 153 -2.23 10.32 -17.22
N MET A 154 -3.47 10.60 -16.83
CA MET A 154 -4.27 9.78 -15.93
C MET A 154 -5.66 9.57 -16.52
N GLU A 155 -6.17 8.35 -16.41
CA GLU A 155 -7.51 8.00 -16.85
C GLU A 155 -8.40 7.67 -15.64
N PRO A 156 -9.64 8.20 -15.59
CA PRO A 156 -10.56 7.84 -14.53
C PRO A 156 -10.96 6.36 -14.64
N LYS A 157 -10.94 5.67 -13.51
CA LYS A 157 -11.37 4.27 -13.43
C LYS A 157 -12.62 4.16 -12.56
N ALA A 158 -13.66 3.53 -13.09
CA ALA A 158 -14.87 3.23 -12.32
C ALA A 158 -14.54 2.31 -11.13
N PHE A 159 -15.15 2.57 -9.99
CA PHE A 159 -15.06 1.74 -8.79
C PHE A 159 -16.40 1.71 -8.05
N ALA A 160 -16.61 0.68 -7.23
CA ALA A 160 -17.83 0.54 -6.45
C ALA A 160 -17.75 1.42 -5.18
N VAL A 161 -18.78 2.21 -4.94
CA VAL A 161 -18.97 3.02 -3.72
C VAL A 161 -20.24 2.57 -3.03
N GLY A 162 -20.19 2.42 -1.71
CA GLY A 162 -21.37 2.08 -0.92
C GLY A 162 -21.20 2.50 0.53
N LEU A 163 -22.30 2.51 1.24
CA LEU A 163 -22.37 2.74 2.67
C LEU A 163 -22.65 1.41 3.38
N ARG A 164 -22.06 1.24 4.55
CA ARG A 164 -22.40 0.13 5.44
C ARG A 164 -23.39 0.65 6.48
N ILE A 165 -24.53 0.01 6.56
CA ILE A 165 -25.55 0.29 7.57
C ILE A 165 -25.56 -0.90 8.54
N MET A 166 -25.54 -0.61 9.83
CA MET A 166 -25.76 -1.60 10.89
C MET A 166 -27.06 -1.28 11.59
N HIS A 167 -27.87 -2.30 11.80
CA HIS A 167 -29.11 -2.22 12.59
C HIS A 167 -29.25 -3.49 13.43
N PRO A 168 -29.97 -3.46 14.57
CA PRO A 168 -30.31 -4.66 15.30
C PRO A 168 -31.07 -5.64 14.38
N GLN A 169 -30.80 -6.91 14.53
CA GLN A 169 -31.55 -7.97 13.89
C GLN A 169 -32.68 -8.34 14.86
N GLU A 170 -33.93 -8.06 14.51
CA GLU A 170 -35.13 -8.48 15.26
C GLU A 170 -35.44 -9.95 15.02
#